data_8efc3f09121a97fe92ddaaf55daa4dfa
#
_entry.id   8efc3f09121a97fe92ddaaf55daa4dfa
#
_cell.length_a   1.000
_cell.length_b   1.000
_cell.length_c   1.000
_cell.angle_alpha   90.00
_cell.angle_beta   90.00
_cell.angle_gamma   90.00
#
_symmetry.space_group_name_H-M   'P 1'
#
loop_
_entity.id
_entity.type
_entity.pdbx_description
1 polymer ?
#
loop_
_entity_poly.entity_id
_entity_poly.type
_entity_poly.pdbx_seq_one_letter_code
_entity_poly.pdbx_strand_id
1 'polypeptide(L)'
;VPALVLLGAQWGDEGKGKATDLLGGSVDYVVRYQGGNNAGHTVVVGDQKYALHLLPSGILSPGCTPVIGNGVVVDPAVLLSELRGLNERGIDTSKLLLSGNAHLITPYNVTLDKVGERFLGKRKIGTTGRGIGPTYADKINRIGIRVQDLYDESILTQKVEAALEGKNQLLAKLYNRRAIDPAQIVEEMLQYAEQIKPYVADTTLIINKALDEEKVVLFEGGQGTLLDVDHGTYPFVTSSNPTAGGACTGAGVGPTKISRVIGILKAYTTRVGAGPFPTELFDEDGEALRRIGGERGVTTGRDRRCGWFDAPIARYATRVNGLTDFFLTKLDVLTGWEQIPVCVAYEIDGKRVEELPYSQTDFHHAKPIYENLPGWSEDITKAQTFSDLPKNAQAYVKALEEMSGAPISAIGVGPGRTETIQINSFL
;
A
#
# COMPACT_ATOMS: atom_id res chain seq x y z
N VAL A 1 6.58 22.52 3.64
CA VAL A 1 6.62 21.27 4.39
C VAL A 1 7.34 20.23 3.54
N PRO A 2 8.64 19.95 3.81
CA PRO A 2 9.46 19.22 2.85
C PRO A 2 9.24 17.70 2.82
N ALA A 3 8.76 17.08 3.88
CA ALA A 3 8.64 15.61 3.91
C ALA A 3 7.25 15.16 4.35
N LEU A 4 6.54 14.50 3.43
CA LEU A 4 5.19 13.98 3.66
C LEU A 4 5.19 12.46 3.48
N VAL A 5 4.52 11.75 4.38
CA VAL A 5 4.22 10.33 4.20
C VAL A 5 2.75 10.19 3.83
N LEU A 6 2.48 9.43 2.78
CA LEU A 6 1.14 9.08 2.33
C LEU A 6 0.96 7.57 2.48
N LEU A 7 -0.03 7.17 3.28
CA LEU A 7 -0.24 5.76 3.58
C LEU A 7 -1.72 5.41 3.68
N GLY A 8 -2.03 4.13 3.56
CA GLY A 8 -3.38 3.62 3.78
C GLY A 8 -3.65 3.43 5.28
N ALA A 9 -4.82 3.87 5.74
CA ALA A 9 -5.21 3.79 7.14
C ALA A 9 -5.99 2.52 7.49
N GLN A 10 -6.31 1.68 6.51
CA GLN A 10 -7.13 0.48 6.67
C GLN A 10 -6.36 -0.76 6.19
N TRP A 11 -7.01 -1.63 5.41
CA TRP A 11 -6.40 -2.85 4.85
C TRP A 11 -5.93 -2.70 3.40
N GLY A 12 -5.53 -1.52 2.95
CA GLY A 12 -5.19 -1.25 1.57
C GLY A 12 -6.42 -0.92 0.72
N ASP A 13 -6.18 -0.59 -0.55
CA ASP A 13 -7.24 -0.22 -1.50
C ASP A 13 -8.07 1.00 -1.09
N GLU A 14 -7.50 1.87 -0.28
CA GLU A 14 -8.19 3.08 0.20
C GLU A 14 -8.32 4.18 -0.86
N GLY A 15 -7.60 4.07 -1.97
CA GLY A 15 -7.61 5.09 -3.02
C GLY A 15 -6.41 6.03 -2.96
N LYS A 16 -5.23 5.52 -2.59
CA LYS A 16 -3.99 6.32 -2.50
C LYS A 16 -3.64 7.04 -3.80
N GLY A 17 -3.97 6.44 -4.95
CA GLY A 17 -3.70 7.05 -6.27
C GLY A 17 -4.36 8.41 -6.45
N LYS A 18 -5.54 8.63 -5.90
CA LYS A 18 -6.24 9.92 -5.95
C LYS A 18 -5.48 11.01 -5.17
N ALA A 19 -4.94 10.65 -4.02
CA ALA A 19 -4.15 11.57 -3.20
C ALA A 19 -2.80 11.90 -3.85
N THR A 20 -2.12 10.91 -4.43
CA THR A 20 -0.87 11.17 -5.16
C THR A 20 -1.10 12.04 -6.39
N ASP A 21 -2.22 11.86 -7.07
CA ASP A 21 -2.60 12.71 -8.20
C ASP A 21 -2.84 14.17 -7.76
N LEU A 22 -3.51 14.36 -6.63
CA LEU A 22 -3.73 15.70 -6.07
C LEU A 22 -2.41 16.42 -5.75
N LEU A 23 -1.41 15.68 -5.26
CA LEU A 23 -0.12 16.22 -4.84
C LEU A 23 0.93 16.25 -5.96
N GLY A 24 0.73 15.48 -7.04
CA GLY A 24 1.77 15.16 -8.02
C GLY A 24 2.44 16.34 -8.71
N GLY A 25 1.73 17.46 -8.91
CA GLY A 25 2.30 18.66 -9.51
C GLY A 25 3.10 19.53 -8.53
N SER A 26 3.08 19.22 -7.25
CA SER A 26 3.63 20.05 -6.17
C SER A 26 4.81 19.41 -5.44
N VAL A 27 5.20 18.18 -5.82
CA VAL A 27 6.30 17.46 -5.17
C VAL A 27 7.46 17.26 -6.12
N ASP A 28 8.68 17.32 -5.58
CA ASP A 28 9.92 17.17 -6.34
C ASP A 28 10.34 15.71 -6.48
N TYR A 29 10.03 14.89 -5.48
CA TYR A 29 10.34 13.45 -5.43
C TYR A 29 9.15 12.67 -4.90
N VAL A 30 8.88 11.51 -5.51
CA VAL A 30 7.97 10.50 -4.95
C VAL A 30 8.75 9.22 -4.70
N VAL A 31 8.78 8.77 -3.45
CA VAL A 31 9.59 7.63 -3.00
C VAL A 31 8.68 6.51 -2.52
N ARG A 32 8.75 5.37 -3.17
CA ARG A 32 8.20 4.12 -2.61
C ARG A 32 9.18 3.58 -1.58
N TYR A 33 8.69 3.27 -0.39
CA TYR A 33 9.55 2.89 0.73
C TYR A 33 9.39 1.44 1.19
N GLN A 34 8.39 0.71 0.71
CA GLN A 34 8.16 -0.69 1.09
C GLN A 34 7.27 -1.41 0.08
N GLY A 35 7.14 -2.73 0.27
CA GLY A 35 6.36 -3.57 -0.63
C GLY A 35 7.11 -3.87 -1.91
N GLY A 36 6.39 -4.30 -2.91
CA GLY A 36 6.91 -4.64 -4.23
C GLY A 36 5.79 -4.59 -5.26
N ASN A 37 5.80 -5.49 -6.21
CA ASN A 37 4.76 -5.58 -7.23
C ASN A 37 3.50 -6.35 -6.78
N ASN A 38 3.34 -6.57 -5.49
CA ASN A 38 2.09 -7.05 -4.88
C ASN A 38 1.07 -5.93 -4.69
N ALA A 39 1.49 -4.68 -4.72
CA ALA A 39 0.60 -3.53 -4.73
C ALA A 39 0.10 -3.26 -6.15
N GLY A 40 -1.08 -2.69 -6.25
CA GLY A 40 -1.61 -2.22 -7.52
C GLY A 40 -2.38 -0.94 -7.27
N HIS A 41 -2.06 0.11 -8.01
CA HIS A 41 -2.81 1.35 -7.96
C HIS A 41 -3.00 1.93 -9.36
N THR A 42 -4.14 2.54 -9.56
CA THR A 42 -4.48 3.20 -10.81
C THR A 42 -4.31 4.69 -10.65
N VAL A 43 -3.56 5.30 -11.57
CA VAL A 43 -3.38 6.75 -11.64
C VAL A 43 -4.00 7.24 -12.95
N VAL A 44 -4.76 8.31 -12.88
CA VAL A 44 -5.40 8.93 -14.05
C VAL A 44 -4.65 10.20 -14.42
N VAL A 45 -4.18 10.28 -15.66
CA VAL A 45 -3.54 11.49 -16.22
C VAL A 45 -4.29 11.86 -17.49
N GLY A 46 -5.01 12.98 -17.44
CA GLY A 46 -5.92 13.34 -18.53
C GLY A 46 -6.99 12.27 -18.73
N ASP A 47 -7.11 11.76 -19.94
CA ASP A 47 -8.03 10.68 -20.30
C ASP A 47 -7.43 9.28 -20.14
N GLN A 48 -6.14 9.20 -19.78
CA GLN A 48 -5.40 7.95 -19.74
C GLN A 48 -5.36 7.38 -18.32
N LYS A 49 -5.59 6.07 -18.22
CA LYS A 49 -5.44 5.32 -16.97
C LYS A 49 -4.16 4.50 -17.01
N TYR A 50 -3.39 4.55 -15.94
CA TYR A 50 -2.16 3.79 -15.78
C TYR A 50 -2.29 2.92 -14.55
N ALA A 51 -2.14 1.61 -14.73
CA ALA A 51 -2.07 0.65 -13.62
C ALA A 51 -0.60 0.43 -13.29
N LEU A 52 -0.17 0.88 -12.12
CA LEU A 52 1.20 0.72 -11.63
C LEU A 52 1.25 -0.32 -10.52
N HIS A 53 2.23 -1.20 -10.57
CA HIS A 53 2.43 -2.24 -9.55
C HIS A 53 3.70 -2.01 -8.71
N LEU A 54 4.76 -1.55 -9.34
CA LEU A 54 6.07 -1.36 -8.71
C LEU A 54 6.54 0.08 -8.79
N LEU A 55 6.34 0.73 -9.92
CA LEU A 55 6.81 2.10 -10.13
C LEU A 55 6.06 3.10 -9.26
N PRO A 56 6.76 4.10 -8.69
CA PRO A 56 6.12 5.20 -7.98
C PRO A 56 5.19 5.99 -8.90
N SER A 57 4.08 6.49 -8.35
CA SER A 57 3.12 7.31 -9.12
C SER A 57 3.75 8.57 -9.72
N GLY A 58 4.77 9.10 -9.08
CA GLY A 58 5.51 10.28 -9.56
C GLY A 58 6.16 10.13 -10.93
N ILE A 59 6.31 8.91 -11.44
CA ILE A 59 6.86 8.68 -12.79
C ILE A 59 5.97 9.27 -13.89
N LEU A 60 4.70 9.49 -13.58
CA LEU A 60 3.73 10.08 -14.51
C LEU A 60 3.70 11.61 -14.46
N SER A 61 4.43 12.22 -13.55
CA SER A 61 4.48 13.68 -13.36
C SER A 61 5.81 14.26 -13.89
N PRO A 62 5.80 15.08 -14.96
CA PRO A 62 7.03 15.47 -15.64
C PRO A 62 8.06 16.20 -14.76
N GLY A 63 7.63 16.94 -13.76
CA GLY A 63 8.53 17.68 -12.86
C GLY A 63 9.00 16.89 -11.65
N CYS A 64 8.60 15.63 -11.51
CA CYS A 64 8.84 14.80 -10.35
C CYS A 64 9.88 13.71 -10.64
N THR A 65 10.77 13.45 -9.68
CA THR A 65 11.71 12.35 -9.74
C THR A 65 11.14 11.14 -8.98
N PRO A 66 10.82 10.04 -9.67
CA PRO A 66 10.36 8.82 -9.02
C PRO A 66 11.52 8.03 -8.43
N VAL A 67 11.36 7.52 -7.22
CA VAL A 67 12.40 6.78 -6.49
C VAL A 67 11.85 5.48 -5.92
N ILE A 68 12.58 4.40 -6.13
CA ILE A 68 12.36 3.12 -5.45
C ILE A 68 13.40 3.04 -4.34
N GLY A 69 12.96 3.15 -3.09
CA GLY A 69 13.81 3.15 -1.92
C GLY A 69 14.32 1.76 -1.55
N ASN A 70 15.25 1.73 -0.60
CA ASN A 70 15.91 0.49 -0.16
C ASN A 70 14.96 -0.52 0.52
N GLY A 71 13.83 -0.07 1.04
CA GLY A 71 12.85 -0.95 1.67
C GLY A 71 11.94 -1.71 0.72
N VAL A 72 12.01 -1.42 -0.57
CA VAL A 72 11.21 -2.11 -1.61
C VAL A 72 11.91 -3.40 -2.01
N VAL A 73 11.14 -4.44 -2.32
CA VAL A 73 11.61 -5.66 -2.96
C VAL A 73 11.23 -5.63 -4.44
N VAL A 74 12.20 -5.79 -5.30
CA VAL A 74 12.08 -5.52 -6.73
C VAL A 74 12.22 -6.79 -7.55
N ASP A 75 11.17 -7.11 -8.32
CA ASP A 75 11.24 -8.12 -9.37
C ASP A 75 11.81 -7.43 -10.62
N PRO A 76 13.02 -7.77 -11.07
CA PRO A 76 13.65 -7.06 -12.18
C PRO A 76 12.91 -7.22 -13.51
N ALA A 77 12.30 -8.37 -13.76
CA ALA A 77 11.51 -8.59 -14.95
C ALA A 77 10.27 -7.70 -14.98
N VAL A 78 9.57 -7.60 -13.84
CA VAL A 78 8.40 -6.74 -13.70
C VAL A 78 8.78 -5.27 -13.82
N LEU A 79 9.87 -4.84 -13.22
CA LEU A 79 10.38 -3.46 -13.34
C LEU A 79 10.60 -3.09 -14.79
N LEU A 80 11.34 -3.91 -15.53
CA LEU A 80 11.66 -3.64 -16.93
C LEU A 80 10.42 -3.68 -17.82
N SER A 81 9.50 -4.60 -17.57
CA SER A 81 8.23 -4.69 -18.29
C SER A 81 7.37 -3.43 -18.07
N GLU A 82 7.28 -2.96 -16.84
CA GLU A 82 6.48 -1.77 -16.51
C GLU A 82 7.10 -0.50 -17.11
N LEU A 83 8.43 -0.36 -17.05
CA LEU A 83 9.15 0.74 -17.70
C LEU A 83 8.94 0.74 -19.22
N ARG A 84 9.04 -0.42 -19.85
CA ARG A 84 8.83 -0.58 -21.30
C ARG A 84 7.40 -0.20 -21.70
N GLY A 85 6.41 -0.66 -20.94
CA GLY A 85 5.01 -0.32 -21.17
C GLY A 85 4.74 1.17 -21.10
N LEU A 86 5.35 1.88 -20.16
CA LEU A 86 5.23 3.34 -20.04
C LEU A 86 5.95 4.06 -21.19
N ASN A 87 7.14 3.62 -21.57
CA ASN A 87 7.87 4.19 -22.69
C ASN A 87 7.08 4.07 -24.00
N GLU A 88 6.44 2.94 -24.24
CA GLU A 88 5.57 2.72 -25.42
C GLU A 88 4.36 3.67 -25.44
N ARG A 89 3.94 4.15 -24.27
CA ARG A 89 2.84 5.12 -24.14
C ARG A 89 3.34 6.58 -24.10
N GLY A 90 4.62 6.81 -24.39
CA GLY A 90 5.20 8.14 -24.47
C GLY A 90 5.59 8.77 -23.13
N ILE A 91 5.64 7.98 -22.06
CA ILE A 91 6.09 8.46 -20.74
C ILE A 91 7.62 8.36 -20.66
N ASP A 92 8.27 9.45 -20.28
CA ASP A 92 9.72 9.45 -20.02
C ASP A 92 10.00 8.79 -18.66
N THR A 93 10.71 7.68 -18.68
CA THR A 93 11.08 6.92 -17.49
C THR A 93 12.54 7.10 -17.08
N SER A 94 13.29 7.97 -17.76
CA SER A 94 14.74 8.13 -17.59
C SER A 94 15.15 8.70 -16.23
N LYS A 95 14.25 9.37 -15.54
CA LYS A 95 14.52 9.99 -14.23
C LYS A 95 14.38 9.03 -13.03
N LEU A 96 13.90 7.81 -13.26
CA LEU A 96 13.75 6.83 -12.19
C LEU A 96 15.08 6.62 -11.48
N LEU A 97 15.03 6.60 -10.14
CA LEU A 97 16.15 6.22 -9.28
C LEU A 97 15.78 4.94 -8.54
N LEU A 98 16.64 3.95 -8.64
CA LEU A 98 16.50 2.66 -7.98
C LEU A 98 17.60 2.50 -6.93
N SER A 99 17.25 2.28 -5.69
CA SER A 99 18.23 2.03 -4.63
C SER A 99 19.09 0.81 -4.93
N GLY A 100 20.39 1.00 -4.90
CA GLY A 100 21.35 -0.12 -4.95
C GLY A 100 21.22 -1.09 -3.76
N ASN A 101 20.57 -0.66 -2.69
CA ASN A 101 20.34 -1.45 -1.47
C ASN A 101 18.96 -2.12 -1.42
N ALA A 102 18.11 -1.92 -2.42
CA ALA A 102 16.87 -2.65 -2.52
C ALA A 102 17.14 -4.14 -2.76
N HIS A 103 16.28 -5.00 -2.19
CA HIS A 103 16.38 -6.44 -2.42
C HIS A 103 15.70 -6.84 -3.72
N LEU A 104 16.26 -7.85 -4.37
CA LEU A 104 15.72 -8.42 -5.60
C LEU A 104 14.87 -9.65 -5.28
N ILE A 105 13.72 -9.72 -5.90
CA ILE A 105 12.90 -10.93 -5.93
C ILE A 105 13.49 -11.83 -7.00
N THR A 106 13.95 -13.00 -6.61
CA THR A 106 14.52 -13.99 -7.52
C THR A 106 13.46 -14.99 -7.95
N PRO A 107 13.70 -15.76 -9.04
CA PRO A 107 12.77 -16.82 -9.44
C PRO A 107 12.49 -17.84 -8.35
N TYR A 108 13.48 -18.19 -7.51
CA TYR A 108 13.25 -19.12 -6.42
C TYR A 108 12.35 -18.54 -5.31
N ASN A 109 12.39 -17.23 -5.09
CA ASN A 109 11.46 -16.58 -4.14
C ASN A 109 10.00 -16.72 -4.62
N VAL A 110 9.76 -16.52 -5.91
CA VAL A 110 8.42 -16.67 -6.49
C VAL A 110 7.95 -18.13 -6.39
N THR A 111 8.81 -19.07 -6.74
CA THR A 111 8.50 -20.50 -6.65
C THR A 111 8.14 -20.91 -5.22
N LEU A 112 8.93 -20.49 -4.23
CA LEU A 112 8.70 -20.80 -2.84
C LEU A 112 7.40 -20.19 -2.30
N ASP A 113 7.06 -18.97 -2.74
CA ASP A 113 5.79 -18.35 -2.36
C ASP A 113 4.59 -19.20 -2.81
N LYS A 114 4.58 -19.57 -4.09
CA LYS A 114 3.50 -20.40 -4.66
C LYS A 114 3.42 -21.79 -4.04
N VAL A 115 4.55 -22.45 -3.88
CA VAL A 115 4.62 -23.81 -3.33
C VAL A 115 4.28 -23.79 -1.85
N GLY A 116 4.74 -22.80 -1.10
CA GLY A 116 4.44 -22.64 0.33
C GLY A 116 2.95 -22.43 0.60
N GLU A 117 2.30 -21.58 -0.20
CA GLU A 117 0.85 -21.35 -0.08
C GLU A 117 0.04 -22.63 -0.37
N ARG A 118 0.42 -23.41 -1.38
CA ARG A 118 -0.21 -24.70 -1.67
C ARG A 118 -0.03 -25.70 -0.52
N PHE A 119 1.15 -25.74 0.07
CA PHE A 119 1.46 -26.62 1.20
C PHE A 119 0.62 -26.28 2.43
N LEU A 120 0.38 -24.99 2.70
CA LEU A 120 -0.46 -24.54 3.82
C LEU A 120 -1.93 -24.92 3.63
N GLY A 121 -2.40 -25.08 2.39
CA GLY A 121 -3.76 -25.49 2.09
C GLY A 121 -4.80 -24.55 2.71
N LYS A 122 -5.62 -25.08 3.64
CA LYS A 122 -6.64 -24.28 4.34
C LYS A 122 -6.08 -23.19 5.26
N ARG A 123 -4.81 -23.30 5.64
CA ARG A 123 -4.12 -22.33 6.50
C ARG A 123 -3.37 -21.26 5.70
N LYS A 124 -3.57 -21.21 4.39
CA LYS A 124 -2.90 -20.24 3.54
C LYS A 124 -3.23 -18.80 3.97
N ILE A 125 -2.25 -17.91 3.81
CA ILE A 125 -2.38 -16.50 4.14
C ILE A 125 -3.15 -15.73 3.05
N GLY A 126 -3.08 -16.22 1.81
CA GLY A 126 -3.67 -15.57 0.66
C GLY A 126 -2.72 -14.58 -0.02
N THR A 127 -1.44 -14.96 -0.12
CA THR A 127 -0.43 -14.13 -0.79
C THR A 127 -0.73 -13.97 -2.28
N THR A 128 -0.10 -12.96 -2.91
CA THR A 128 -0.23 -12.73 -4.35
C THR A 128 0.60 -13.71 -5.19
N GLY A 129 1.44 -14.54 -4.56
CA GLY A 129 2.31 -15.51 -5.23
C GLY A 129 3.46 -14.86 -5.99
N ARG A 130 3.87 -13.66 -5.61
CA ARG A 130 4.89 -12.86 -6.33
C ARG A 130 6.25 -12.85 -5.67
N GLY A 131 6.42 -13.64 -4.62
CA GLY A 131 7.70 -13.81 -3.94
C GLY A 131 8.03 -12.71 -2.94
N ILE A 132 7.08 -11.88 -2.56
CA ILE A 132 7.30 -10.74 -1.65
C ILE A 132 7.74 -11.24 -0.26
N GLY A 133 6.95 -12.11 0.35
CA GLY A 133 7.24 -12.68 1.69
C GLY A 133 8.56 -13.41 1.74
N PRO A 134 8.83 -14.35 0.84
CA PRO A 134 10.13 -15.04 0.80
C PRO A 134 11.32 -14.12 0.62
N THR A 135 11.19 -13.03 -0.15
CA THR A 135 12.27 -12.06 -0.32
C THR A 135 12.55 -11.29 0.97
N TYR A 136 11.51 -10.83 1.66
CA TYR A 136 11.69 -10.18 2.97
C TYR A 136 12.24 -11.16 4.03
N ALA A 137 11.81 -12.41 3.99
CA ALA A 137 12.37 -13.45 4.87
C ALA A 137 13.88 -13.63 4.63
N ASP A 138 14.29 -13.69 3.38
CA ASP A 138 15.70 -13.79 3.01
C ASP A 138 16.49 -12.57 3.47
N LYS A 139 15.93 -11.38 3.32
CA LYS A 139 16.54 -10.14 3.81
C LYS A 139 16.84 -10.22 5.31
N ILE A 140 15.84 -10.58 6.11
CA ILE A 140 15.98 -10.66 7.56
C ILE A 140 16.91 -11.81 7.97
N ASN A 141 16.87 -12.92 7.24
CA ASN A 141 17.78 -14.05 7.45
C ASN A 141 19.21 -13.78 6.92
N ARG A 142 19.41 -12.65 6.25
CA ARG A 142 20.71 -12.18 5.72
C ARG A 142 21.29 -13.08 4.62
N ILE A 143 20.39 -13.62 3.81
CA ILE A 143 20.72 -14.39 2.60
C ILE A 143 20.12 -13.78 1.33
N GLY A 144 19.62 -12.54 1.44
CA GLY A 144 18.99 -11.84 0.33
C GLY A 144 19.99 -11.38 -0.73
N ILE A 145 19.46 -11.13 -1.91
CA ILE A 145 20.20 -10.59 -3.06
C ILE A 145 19.77 -9.14 -3.22
N ARG A 146 20.72 -8.21 -3.26
CA ARG A 146 20.43 -6.80 -3.48
C ARG A 146 20.77 -6.35 -4.89
N VAL A 147 20.21 -5.24 -5.31
CA VAL A 147 20.45 -4.66 -6.64
C VAL A 147 21.95 -4.51 -6.90
N GLN A 148 22.72 -4.02 -5.93
CA GLN A 148 24.17 -3.83 -6.07
C GLN A 148 24.94 -5.13 -6.36
N ASP A 149 24.42 -6.28 -5.95
CA ASP A 149 25.05 -7.58 -6.19
C ASP A 149 25.10 -7.95 -7.68
N LEU A 150 24.23 -7.36 -8.50
CA LEU A 150 24.24 -7.57 -9.95
C LEU A 150 25.53 -7.10 -10.62
N TYR A 151 26.27 -6.20 -9.98
CA TYR A 151 27.47 -5.57 -10.53
C TYR A 151 28.76 -6.17 -9.98
N ASP A 152 28.66 -7.28 -9.25
CA ASP A 152 29.78 -8.11 -8.81
C ASP A 152 29.39 -9.58 -9.00
N GLU A 153 29.73 -10.13 -10.15
CA GLU A 153 29.33 -11.49 -10.54
C GLU A 153 29.81 -12.55 -9.53
N SER A 154 30.99 -12.39 -8.97
CA SER A 154 31.53 -13.32 -7.96
C SER A 154 30.67 -13.32 -6.70
N ILE A 155 30.31 -12.15 -6.20
CA ILE A 155 29.46 -12.00 -5.01
C ILE A 155 28.05 -12.52 -5.30
N LEU A 156 27.48 -12.18 -6.45
CA LEU A 156 26.16 -12.67 -6.85
C LEU A 156 26.13 -14.19 -6.88
N THR A 157 27.12 -14.82 -7.51
CA THR A 157 27.23 -16.27 -7.61
C THR A 157 27.30 -16.93 -6.24
N GLN A 158 28.17 -16.43 -5.35
CA GLN A 158 28.31 -16.96 -3.99
C GLN A 158 27.00 -16.85 -3.21
N LYS A 159 26.34 -15.71 -3.27
CA LYS A 159 25.07 -15.50 -2.56
C LYS A 159 23.94 -16.37 -3.08
N VAL A 160 23.81 -16.53 -4.39
CA VAL A 160 22.79 -17.39 -4.99
C VAL A 160 23.04 -18.86 -4.66
N GLU A 161 24.28 -19.33 -4.75
CA GLU A 161 24.64 -20.71 -4.39
C GLU A 161 24.32 -20.99 -2.92
N ALA A 162 24.71 -20.10 -2.01
CA ALA A 162 24.46 -20.24 -0.59
C ALA A 162 22.97 -20.26 -0.26
N ALA A 163 22.19 -19.36 -0.86
CA ALA A 163 20.73 -19.30 -0.65
C ALA A 163 20.03 -20.55 -1.17
N LEU A 164 20.43 -21.04 -2.35
CA LEU A 164 19.77 -22.21 -2.96
C LEU A 164 20.15 -23.52 -2.31
N GLU A 165 21.27 -23.62 -1.61
CA GLU A 165 21.63 -24.85 -0.90
C GLU A 165 20.52 -25.30 0.05
N GLY A 166 20.08 -24.41 0.94
CA GLY A 166 18.97 -24.71 1.85
C GLY A 166 17.60 -24.79 1.16
N LYS A 167 17.35 -23.90 0.22
CA LYS A 167 16.06 -23.83 -0.50
C LYS A 167 15.84 -25.05 -1.38
N ASN A 168 16.86 -25.56 -2.02
CA ASN A 168 16.77 -26.80 -2.80
C ASN A 168 16.48 -28.02 -1.94
N GLN A 169 16.94 -28.05 -0.69
CA GLN A 169 16.55 -29.09 0.26
C GLN A 169 15.05 -29.03 0.57
N LEU A 170 14.53 -27.84 0.78
CA LEU A 170 13.09 -27.65 0.98
C LEU A 170 12.27 -28.07 -0.25
N LEU A 171 12.68 -27.63 -1.43
CA LEU A 171 11.99 -27.96 -2.67
C LEU A 171 11.96 -29.46 -2.94
N ALA A 172 13.12 -30.12 -2.82
CA ALA A 172 13.25 -31.54 -3.13
C ALA A 172 12.62 -32.42 -2.06
N LYS A 173 12.93 -32.17 -0.78
CA LYS A 173 12.55 -33.08 0.31
C LYS A 173 11.20 -32.80 0.93
N LEU A 174 10.81 -31.55 1.10
CA LEU A 174 9.54 -31.18 1.71
C LEU A 174 8.44 -31.03 0.68
N TYR A 175 8.71 -30.29 -0.40
CA TYR A 175 7.69 -29.95 -1.39
C TYR A 175 7.64 -30.90 -2.59
N ASN A 176 8.56 -31.86 -2.66
CA ASN A 176 8.68 -32.82 -3.78
C ASN A 176 8.74 -32.09 -5.14
N ARG A 177 9.56 -31.08 -5.23
CA ARG A 177 9.79 -30.29 -6.43
C ARG A 177 11.22 -30.44 -6.89
N ARG A 178 11.45 -30.14 -8.18
CA ARG A 178 12.78 -30.16 -8.76
C ARG A 178 13.67 -29.07 -8.17
N ALA A 179 14.93 -29.41 -7.88
CA ALA A 179 15.93 -28.45 -7.48
C ALA A 179 16.20 -27.41 -8.59
N ILE A 180 16.51 -26.19 -8.18
CA ILE A 180 16.81 -25.08 -9.09
C ILE A 180 18.32 -24.98 -9.24
N ASP A 181 18.80 -24.88 -10.49
CA ASP A 181 20.22 -24.70 -10.78
C ASP A 181 20.66 -23.27 -10.46
N PRO A 182 21.61 -23.06 -9.53
CA PRO A 182 22.12 -21.72 -9.21
C PRO A 182 22.69 -20.97 -10.42
N ALA A 183 23.35 -21.67 -11.35
CA ALA A 183 23.93 -21.04 -12.54
C ALA A 183 22.89 -20.41 -13.43
N GLN A 184 21.70 -21.02 -13.56
CA GLN A 184 20.58 -20.46 -14.33
C GLN A 184 20.06 -19.18 -13.70
N ILE A 185 19.99 -19.13 -12.37
CA ILE A 185 19.54 -17.93 -11.64
C ILE A 185 20.53 -16.79 -11.86
N VAL A 186 21.83 -17.06 -11.69
CA VAL A 186 22.89 -16.05 -11.90
C VAL A 186 22.83 -15.50 -13.31
N GLU A 187 22.73 -16.37 -14.32
CA GLU A 187 22.67 -15.97 -15.72
C GLU A 187 21.45 -15.07 -15.99
N GLU A 188 20.28 -15.46 -15.50
CA GLU A 188 19.05 -14.67 -15.64
C GLU A 188 19.19 -13.29 -14.97
N MET A 189 19.71 -13.23 -13.75
CA MET A 189 19.88 -11.98 -13.03
C MET A 189 20.89 -11.06 -13.72
N LEU A 190 21.96 -11.59 -14.27
CA LEU A 190 22.96 -10.82 -15.03
C LEU A 190 22.39 -10.24 -16.34
N GLN A 191 21.40 -10.90 -16.94
CA GLN A 191 20.73 -10.36 -18.12
C GLN A 191 19.97 -9.06 -17.83
N TYR A 192 19.50 -8.88 -16.61
CA TYR A 192 18.82 -7.64 -16.22
C TYR A 192 19.79 -6.52 -15.85
N ALA A 193 21.03 -6.85 -15.46
CA ALA A 193 21.97 -5.91 -14.87
C ALA A 193 22.23 -4.67 -15.74
N GLU A 194 22.54 -4.86 -17.02
CA GLU A 194 22.84 -3.73 -17.92
C GLU A 194 21.62 -2.84 -18.18
N GLN A 195 20.42 -3.43 -18.25
CA GLN A 195 19.19 -2.68 -18.47
C GLN A 195 18.78 -1.85 -17.23
N ILE A 196 19.12 -2.32 -16.04
CA ILE A 196 18.78 -1.67 -14.76
C ILE A 196 19.83 -0.63 -14.38
N LYS A 197 21.07 -0.83 -14.77
CA LYS A 197 22.24 0.00 -14.37
C LYS A 197 22.01 1.51 -14.44
N PRO A 198 21.38 2.07 -15.49
CA PRO A 198 21.18 3.51 -15.58
C PRO A 198 20.35 4.11 -14.44
N TYR A 199 19.54 3.31 -13.78
CA TYR A 199 18.64 3.77 -12.71
C TYR A 199 19.24 3.64 -11.31
N VAL A 200 20.30 2.86 -11.14
CA VAL A 200 20.85 2.53 -9.83
C VAL A 200 21.56 3.73 -9.21
N ALA A 201 21.19 4.03 -7.97
CA ALA A 201 21.71 5.20 -7.26
C ALA A 201 21.74 4.99 -5.74
N ASP A 202 22.48 5.85 -5.06
CA ASP A 202 22.42 6.01 -3.61
C ASP A 202 21.22 6.91 -3.28
N THR A 203 20.04 6.28 -3.22
CA THR A 203 18.78 7.02 -3.04
C THR A 203 18.68 7.67 -1.66
N THR A 204 19.25 7.06 -0.63
CA THR A 204 19.28 7.64 0.71
C THR A 204 20.01 8.99 0.73
N LEU A 205 21.17 9.04 0.10
CA LEU A 205 21.93 10.31 0.00
C LEU A 205 21.17 11.36 -0.80
N ILE A 206 20.62 10.98 -1.94
CA ILE A 206 19.87 11.89 -2.82
C ILE A 206 18.65 12.49 -2.10
N ILE A 207 17.87 11.66 -1.43
CA ILE A 207 16.66 12.09 -0.72
C ILE A 207 17.03 13.01 0.46
N ASN A 208 18.06 12.68 1.23
CA ASN A 208 18.49 13.54 2.35
C ASN A 208 19.00 14.88 1.86
N LYS A 209 19.77 14.92 0.78
CA LYS A 209 20.19 16.19 0.16
C LYS A 209 19.00 17.03 -0.33
N ALA A 210 18.01 16.36 -0.94
CA ALA A 210 16.79 17.03 -1.39
C ALA A 210 16.05 17.70 -0.21
N LEU A 211 15.94 17.00 0.91
CA LEU A 211 15.31 17.54 2.12
C LEU A 211 16.11 18.69 2.72
N ASP A 212 17.44 18.62 2.72
CA ASP A 212 18.31 19.70 3.18
C ASP A 212 18.19 20.95 2.29
N GLU A 213 17.88 20.76 1.01
CA GLU A 213 17.62 21.84 0.04
C GLU A 213 16.15 22.31 0.06
N GLU A 214 15.37 21.86 1.03
CA GLU A 214 13.95 22.18 1.20
C GLU A 214 13.07 21.78 0.01
N LYS A 215 13.47 20.75 -0.71
CA LYS A 215 12.63 20.15 -1.74
C LYS A 215 11.52 19.32 -1.11
N VAL A 216 10.40 19.23 -1.81
CA VAL A 216 9.23 18.49 -1.34
C VAL A 216 9.37 17.02 -1.74
N VAL A 217 9.40 16.14 -0.74
CA VAL A 217 9.52 14.69 -0.92
C VAL A 217 8.27 14.01 -0.37
N LEU A 218 7.59 13.25 -1.22
CA LEU A 218 6.45 12.43 -0.86
C LEU A 218 6.88 10.98 -0.74
N PHE A 219 6.69 10.39 0.44
CA PHE A 219 6.92 8.96 0.68
C PHE A 219 5.60 8.22 0.50
N GLU A 220 5.54 7.40 -0.53
CA GLU A 220 4.34 6.69 -0.96
C GLU A 220 4.35 5.25 -0.42
N GLY A 221 3.42 4.95 0.47
CA GLY A 221 3.24 3.59 0.99
C GLY A 221 2.38 2.73 0.07
N GLY A 222 2.68 1.45 0.05
CA GLY A 222 1.79 0.42 -0.49
C GLY A 222 0.98 -0.24 0.62
N GLN A 223 -0.03 -1.04 0.27
CA GLN A 223 -0.90 -1.73 1.23
C GLN A 223 -1.57 -0.76 2.21
N GLY A 224 -1.72 -1.13 3.47
CA GLY A 224 -2.35 -0.28 4.49
C GLY A 224 -1.90 -0.64 5.89
N THR A 225 -2.23 0.20 6.85
CA THR A 225 -1.81 0.08 8.26
C THR A 225 -2.13 -1.29 8.86
N LEU A 226 -3.32 -1.83 8.60
CA LEU A 226 -3.77 -3.11 9.16
C LEU A 226 -3.10 -4.32 8.50
N LEU A 227 -2.31 -4.09 7.45
CA LEU A 227 -1.48 -5.11 6.79
C LEU A 227 0.00 -5.00 7.20
N ASP A 228 0.34 -4.10 8.11
CA ASP A 228 1.71 -3.95 8.63
C ASP A 228 2.12 -5.20 9.41
N VAL A 229 3.34 -5.68 9.19
CA VAL A 229 3.81 -6.94 9.80
C VAL A 229 3.88 -6.85 11.32
N ASP A 230 4.12 -5.65 11.87
CA ASP A 230 4.17 -5.43 13.32
C ASP A 230 2.83 -5.01 13.90
N HIS A 231 2.09 -4.16 13.21
CA HIS A 231 0.89 -3.47 13.73
C HIS A 231 -0.43 -3.92 13.10
N GLY A 232 -0.35 -4.78 12.11
CA GLY A 232 -1.54 -5.29 11.42
C GLY A 232 -2.14 -6.53 12.06
N THR A 233 -3.05 -7.14 11.32
CA THR A 233 -3.81 -8.33 11.75
C THR A 233 -3.01 -9.60 11.48
N TYR A 234 -1.85 -9.71 12.12
CA TYR A 234 -0.93 -10.85 11.97
C TYR A 234 -1.65 -12.18 12.24
N PRO A 235 -1.47 -13.26 11.46
CA PRO A 235 -0.52 -13.37 10.34
C PRO A 235 -1.06 -12.91 8.96
N PHE A 236 -2.28 -12.37 8.91
CA PHE A 236 -2.93 -11.93 7.68
C PHE A 236 -2.48 -10.50 7.34
N VAL A 237 -1.19 -10.39 7.04
CA VAL A 237 -0.48 -9.12 6.81
C VAL A 237 0.50 -9.28 5.65
N THR A 238 1.03 -8.15 5.16
CA THR A 238 2.19 -8.16 4.27
C THR A 238 3.47 -8.37 5.09
N SER A 239 4.59 -8.62 4.43
CA SER A 239 5.87 -8.89 5.11
C SER A 239 6.73 -7.63 5.30
N SER A 240 6.11 -6.46 5.21
CA SER A 240 6.78 -5.17 5.33
C SER A 240 6.01 -4.22 6.25
N ASN A 241 6.54 -3.01 6.43
CA ASN A 241 5.94 -1.98 7.26
C ASN A 241 5.37 -0.84 6.41
N PRO A 242 4.08 -0.89 6.02
CA PRO A 242 3.41 0.23 5.37
C PRO A 242 3.11 1.41 6.30
N THR A 243 3.29 1.26 7.62
CA THR A 243 3.14 2.36 8.58
C THR A 243 4.21 3.44 8.38
N ALA A 244 3.98 4.62 8.94
CA ALA A 244 4.85 5.79 8.72
C ALA A 244 6.31 5.56 9.13
N GLY A 245 6.55 4.80 10.19
CA GLY A 245 7.91 4.40 10.59
C GLY A 245 8.66 3.63 9.50
N GLY A 246 7.92 2.89 8.67
CA GLY A 246 8.48 2.16 7.53
C GLY A 246 9.05 3.08 6.46
N ALA A 247 8.57 4.31 6.34
CA ALA A 247 9.16 5.30 5.43
C ALA A 247 10.58 5.70 5.86
N CYS A 248 10.81 5.81 7.15
CA CYS A 248 12.14 6.14 7.68
C CYS A 248 13.16 5.05 7.39
N THR A 249 12.84 3.80 7.69
CA THR A 249 13.75 2.67 7.42
C THR A 249 13.83 2.34 5.94
N GLY A 250 12.72 2.43 5.22
CA GLY A 250 12.63 2.05 3.81
C GLY A 250 13.20 3.06 2.82
N ALA A 251 13.47 4.29 3.26
CA ALA A 251 14.09 5.33 2.44
C ALA A 251 15.41 5.85 3.03
N GLY A 252 15.72 5.51 4.28
CA GLY A 252 16.91 5.97 4.96
C GLY A 252 16.83 7.43 5.42
N VAL A 253 15.67 7.84 5.90
CA VAL A 253 15.41 9.20 6.40
C VAL A 253 15.16 9.16 7.90
N GLY A 254 15.78 10.06 8.64
CA GLY A 254 15.56 10.17 10.08
C GLY A 254 14.11 10.58 10.40
N PRO A 255 13.50 10.03 11.48
CA PRO A 255 12.09 10.30 11.80
C PRO A 255 11.78 11.78 12.05
N THR A 256 12.74 12.55 12.52
CA THR A 256 12.57 14.01 12.76
C THR A 256 12.44 14.82 11.48
N LYS A 257 12.77 14.23 10.33
CA LYS A 257 12.62 14.88 9.02
C LYS A 257 11.18 14.82 8.50
N ILE A 258 10.39 13.87 8.97
CA ILE A 258 8.99 13.73 8.55
C ILE A 258 8.17 14.83 9.17
N SER A 259 7.53 15.64 8.34
CA SER A 259 6.78 16.82 8.79
C SER A 259 5.27 16.58 8.79
N ARG A 260 4.76 15.74 7.90
CA ARG A 260 3.34 15.40 7.83
C ARG A 260 3.14 13.94 7.49
N VAL A 261 2.09 13.34 8.06
CA VAL A 261 1.67 11.97 7.75
C VAL A 261 0.19 11.99 7.40
N ILE A 262 -0.12 11.65 6.15
CA ILE A 262 -1.47 11.68 5.60
C ILE A 262 -1.98 10.25 5.49
N GLY A 263 -3.06 9.94 6.20
CA GLY A 263 -3.74 8.66 6.12
C GLY A 263 -4.90 8.69 5.13
N ILE A 264 -4.89 7.78 4.18
CA ILE A 264 -6.01 7.63 3.25
C ILE A 264 -7.02 6.69 3.88
N LEU A 265 -8.24 7.16 3.96
CA LEU A 265 -9.33 6.50 4.68
C LEU A 265 -10.56 6.45 3.77
N LYS A 266 -11.05 5.25 3.50
CA LYS A 266 -12.29 5.08 2.74
C LYS A 266 -13.48 5.35 3.64
N ALA A 267 -14.56 5.91 3.11
CA ALA A 267 -15.78 6.19 3.87
C ALA A 267 -16.53 4.93 4.33
N TYR A 268 -16.10 3.79 3.88
CA TYR A 268 -16.50 2.44 4.33
C TYR A 268 -15.24 1.58 4.38
N THR A 269 -15.35 0.29 4.69
CA THR A 269 -14.18 -0.56 4.86
C THR A 269 -14.16 -1.67 3.82
N THR A 270 -12.99 -1.93 3.25
CA THR A 270 -12.77 -3.09 2.37
C THR A 270 -11.54 -3.86 2.78
N ARG A 271 -11.54 -5.14 2.45
CA ARG A 271 -10.41 -6.03 2.67
C ARG A 271 -10.35 -7.11 1.59
N VAL A 272 -9.14 -7.45 1.16
CA VAL A 272 -8.88 -8.60 0.30
C VAL A 272 -8.18 -9.68 1.14
N GLY A 273 -8.52 -10.94 0.88
CA GLY A 273 -7.89 -12.07 1.56
C GLY A 273 -8.49 -12.40 2.91
N ALA A 274 -7.89 -13.39 3.57
CA ALA A 274 -8.35 -13.90 4.86
C ALA A 274 -8.00 -12.96 6.01
N GLY A 275 -8.62 -13.19 7.14
CA GLY A 275 -8.36 -12.47 8.38
C GLY A 275 -9.60 -11.77 8.94
N PRO A 276 -9.49 -11.21 10.15
CA PRO A 276 -10.63 -10.60 10.82
C PRO A 276 -11.11 -9.33 10.12
N PHE A 277 -12.42 -9.11 10.16
CA PHE A 277 -13.07 -7.93 9.58
C PHE A 277 -14.39 -7.70 10.34
N PRO A 278 -14.36 -6.98 11.48
CA PRO A 278 -15.54 -6.88 12.34
C PRO A 278 -16.79 -6.32 11.68
N THR A 279 -16.64 -5.35 10.77
CA THR A 279 -17.78 -4.71 10.11
C THR A 279 -18.18 -5.37 8.79
N GLU A 280 -17.60 -6.51 8.44
CA GLU A 280 -17.90 -7.20 7.19
C GLU A 280 -19.40 -7.49 7.03
N LEU A 281 -19.94 -7.21 5.85
CA LEU A 281 -21.34 -7.39 5.51
C LEU A 281 -21.49 -8.54 4.50
N PHE A 282 -22.47 -9.40 4.77
CA PHE A 282 -22.80 -10.57 3.94
C PHE A 282 -24.19 -10.43 3.30
N ASP A 283 -24.81 -9.28 3.41
CA ASP A 283 -26.16 -8.97 2.99
C ASP A 283 -26.20 -8.08 1.73
N GLU A 284 -27.38 -7.54 1.43
CA GLU A 284 -27.59 -6.65 0.30
C GLU A 284 -26.76 -5.37 0.38
N ASP A 285 -26.51 -4.86 1.58
CA ASP A 285 -25.67 -3.66 1.77
C ASP A 285 -24.22 -3.92 1.38
N GLY A 286 -23.68 -5.07 1.73
CA GLY A 286 -22.34 -5.49 1.31
C GLY A 286 -22.20 -5.60 -0.20
N GLU A 287 -23.21 -6.19 -0.85
CA GLU A 287 -23.26 -6.29 -2.31
C GLU A 287 -23.37 -4.92 -2.98
N ALA A 288 -24.18 -4.02 -2.40
CA ALA A 288 -24.33 -2.67 -2.91
C ALA A 288 -23.03 -1.87 -2.82
N LEU A 289 -22.33 -1.94 -1.69
CA LEU A 289 -21.01 -1.30 -1.52
C LEU A 289 -20.01 -1.82 -2.55
N ARG A 290 -19.97 -3.12 -2.78
CA ARG A 290 -19.07 -3.72 -3.76
C ARG A 290 -19.37 -3.26 -5.17
N ARG A 291 -20.63 -3.26 -5.56
CA ARG A 291 -21.09 -2.88 -6.90
C ARG A 291 -20.91 -1.38 -7.15
N ILE A 292 -21.41 -0.54 -6.26
CA ILE A 292 -21.37 0.93 -6.41
C ILE A 292 -19.94 1.44 -6.29
N GLY A 293 -19.19 0.89 -5.36
CA GLY A 293 -17.79 1.27 -5.12
C GLY A 293 -16.80 0.68 -6.13
N GLY A 294 -17.25 -0.23 -6.99
CA GLY A 294 -16.35 -0.92 -7.92
C GLY A 294 -15.25 -1.70 -7.19
N GLU A 295 -15.61 -2.36 -6.09
CA GLU A 295 -14.65 -2.97 -5.17
C GLU A 295 -14.14 -4.31 -5.70
N ARG A 296 -13.23 -4.22 -6.66
CA ARG A 296 -12.54 -5.35 -7.27
C ARG A 296 -11.05 -5.05 -7.38
N GLY A 297 -10.21 -5.99 -6.97
CA GLY A 297 -8.76 -5.79 -6.95
C GLY A 297 -8.15 -5.60 -8.34
N VAL A 298 -7.33 -4.56 -8.49
CA VAL A 298 -6.64 -4.23 -9.75
C VAL A 298 -5.64 -5.33 -10.13
N THR A 299 -4.88 -5.82 -9.16
CA THR A 299 -3.80 -6.78 -9.38
C THR A 299 -4.30 -8.21 -9.60
N THR A 300 -5.29 -8.64 -8.83
CA THR A 300 -5.75 -10.04 -8.84
C THR A 300 -7.14 -10.22 -9.42
N GLY A 301 -7.88 -9.14 -9.62
CA GLY A 301 -9.29 -9.16 -10.03
C GLY A 301 -10.22 -9.77 -8.99
N ARG A 302 -9.74 -10.05 -7.77
CA ARG A 302 -10.57 -10.62 -6.69
C ARG A 302 -11.55 -9.58 -6.17
N ASP A 303 -12.77 -10.01 -5.84
CA ASP A 303 -13.73 -9.18 -5.16
C ASP A 303 -13.23 -8.84 -3.75
N ARG A 304 -13.41 -7.59 -3.37
CA ARG A 304 -13.09 -7.14 -2.02
C ARG A 304 -14.24 -7.45 -1.07
N ARG A 305 -13.91 -7.84 0.13
CA ARG A 305 -14.85 -7.93 1.25
C ARG A 305 -15.20 -6.50 1.65
N CYS A 306 -16.47 -6.22 1.88
CA CYS A 306 -16.95 -4.86 2.18
C CYS A 306 -17.69 -4.79 3.51
N GLY A 307 -17.57 -3.67 4.19
CA GLY A 307 -18.26 -3.38 5.44
C GLY A 307 -18.37 -1.89 5.72
N TRP A 308 -19.07 -1.55 6.80
CA TRP A 308 -19.22 -0.16 7.21
C TRP A 308 -17.92 0.40 7.79
N PHE A 309 -17.86 1.71 7.90
CA PHE A 309 -16.73 2.42 8.50
C PHE A 309 -16.48 1.94 9.93
N ASP A 310 -15.22 1.74 10.28
CA ASP A 310 -14.76 1.23 11.57
C ASP A 310 -13.91 2.29 12.28
N ALA A 311 -14.50 2.99 13.23
CA ALA A 311 -13.82 4.07 13.95
C ALA A 311 -12.67 3.58 14.84
N PRO A 312 -12.76 2.45 15.58
CA PRO A 312 -11.61 1.90 16.29
C PRO A 312 -10.37 1.68 15.42
N ILE A 313 -10.55 1.19 14.20
CA ILE A 313 -9.46 1.04 13.22
C ILE A 313 -8.85 2.39 12.85
N ALA A 314 -9.69 3.39 12.58
CA ALA A 314 -9.22 4.73 12.21
C ALA A 314 -8.43 5.39 13.35
N ARG A 315 -8.89 5.25 14.59
CA ARG A 315 -8.15 5.74 15.78
C ARG A 315 -6.82 5.02 15.95
N TYR A 316 -6.81 3.71 15.76
CA TYR A 316 -5.59 2.91 15.80
C TYR A 316 -4.58 3.37 14.75
N ALA A 317 -5.03 3.59 13.51
CA ALA A 317 -4.17 4.10 12.44
C ALA A 317 -3.59 5.47 12.78
N THR A 318 -4.39 6.36 13.37
CA THR A 318 -3.91 7.67 13.84
C THR A 318 -2.79 7.51 14.86
N ARG A 319 -2.95 6.60 15.80
CA ARG A 319 -1.99 6.37 16.89
C ARG A 319 -0.67 5.80 16.39
N VAL A 320 -0.71 4.70 15.63
CA VAL A 320 0.51 3.98 15.23
C VAL A 320 1.29 4.68 14.13
N ASN A 321 0.64 5.56 13.37
CA ASN A 321 1.28 6.33 12.30
C ASN A 321 1.64 7.76 12.70
N GLY A 322 1.05 8.29 13.78
CA GLY A 322 1.16 9.71 14.09
C GLY A 322 0.50 10.56 13.00
N LEU A 323 -0.71 10.19 12.56
CA LEU A 323 -1.37 10.90 11.48
C LEU A 323 -1.61 12.37 11.82
N THR A 324 -1.23 13.24 10.90
CA THR A 324 -1.51 14.68 10.98
C THR A 324 -2.79 15.06 10.26
N ASP A 325 -3.16 14.27 9.25
CA ASP A 325 -4.31 14.51 8.41
C ASP A 325 -4.89 13.20 7.89
N PHE A 326 -6.19 13.22 7.57
CA PHE A 326 -6.84 12.21 6.74
C PHE A 326 -7.23 12.77 5.39
N PHE A 327 -7.18 11.91 4.39
CA PHE A 327 -7.85 12.10 3.11
C PHE A 327 -8.96 11.04 3.04
N LEU A 328 -10.21 11.48 3.14
CA LEU A 328 -11.37 10.60 3.07
C LEU A 328 -11.73 10.36 1.60
N THR A 329 -11.88 9.10 1.21
CA THR A 329 -12.22 8.73 -0.17
C THR A 329 -13.58 8.05 -0.24
N LYS A 330 -14.18 8.04 -1.44
CA LYS A 330 -15.37 7.26 -1.75
C LYS A 330 -16.63 7.67 -0.99
N LEU A 331 -16.72 8.92 -0.57
CA LEU A 331 -17.94 9.42 0.12
C LEU A 331 -19.18 9.31 -0.76
N ASP A 332 -19.03 9.51 -2.07
CA ASP A 332 -20.11 9.40 -3.07
C ASP A 332 -20.77 8.02 -3.10
N VAL A 333 -20.03 6.98 -2.78
CA VAL A 333 -20.55 5.60 -2.78
C VAL A 333 -21.68 5.41 -1.77
N LEU A 334 -21.68 6.18 -0.70
CA LEU A 334 -22.68 6.11 0.36
C LEU A 334 -23.98 6.84 0.03
N THR A 335 -24.04 7.55 -1.08
CA THR A 335 -25.25 8.24 -1.53
C THR A 335 -26.40 7.25 -1.75
N GLY A 336 -27.57 7.54 -1.17
CA GLY A 336 -28.78 6.73 -1.34
C GLY A 336 -29.19 5.91 -0.11
N TRP A 337 -28.30 5.71 0.86
CA TRP A 337 -28.70 5.11 2.13
C TRP A 337 -29.43 6.15 3.00
N GLU A 338 -30.57 5.76 3.53
CA GLU A 338 -31.32 6.61 4.47
C GLU A 338 -30.60 6.76 5.80
N GLN A 339 -30.05 5.66 6.31
CA GLN A 339 -29.23 5.59 7.50
C GLN A 339 -27.91 4.89 7.18
N ILE A 340 -26.80 5.43 7.65
CA ILE A 340 -25.48 4.87 7.42
C ILE A 340 -24.91 4.42 8.77
N PRO A 341 -24.78 3.09 8.99
CA PRO A 341 -24.13 2.60 10.21
C PRO A 341 -22.64 2.93 10.25
N VAL A 342 -22.17 3.35 11.41
CA VAL A 342 -20.75 3.56 11.68
C VAL A 342 -20.39 2.73 12.91
N CYS A 343 -19.37 1.89 12.81
CA CYS A 343 -18.87 1.13 13.96
C CYS A 343 -18.09 2.09 14.88
N VAL A 344 -18.65 2.31 16.07
CA VAL A 344 -18.06 3.22 17.06
C VAL A 344 -17.27 2.49 18.14
N ALA A 345 -17.54 1.21 18.35
CA ALA A 345 -16.91 0.36 19.35
C ALA A 345 -17.13 -1.11 18.99
N TYR A 346 -16.50 -2.01 19.74
CA TYR A 346 -16.73 -3.45 19.65
C TYR A 346 -17.35 -4.00 20.91
N GLU A 347 -18.10 -5.09 20.78
CA GLU A 347 -18.49 -5.94 21.90
C GLU A 347 -17.58 -7.18 21.87
N ILE A 348 -16.85 -7.39 22.96
CA ILE A 348 -15.95 -8.52 23.15
C ILE A 348 -16.25 -9.11 24.52
N ASP A 349 -16.65 -10.40 24.54
CA ASP A 349 -17.04 -11.09 25.79
C ASP A 349 -18.09 -10.34 26.62
N GLY A 350 -19.08 -9.75 25.93
CA GLY A 350 -20.16 -8.99 26.54
C GLY A 350 -19.77 -7.60 27.04
N LYS A 351 -18.56 -7.13 26.76
CA LYS A 351 -18.08 -5.80 27.18
C LYS A 351 -17.89 -4.89 25.96
N ARG A 352 -18.22 -3.62 26.16
CA ARG A 352 -17.95 -2.57 25.17
C ARG A 352 -16.47 -2.19 25.21
N VAL A 353 -15.80 -2.28 24.07
CA VAL A 353 -14.39 -1.92 23.89
C VAL A 353 -14.28 -0.86 22.80
N GLU A 354 -13.74 0.30 23.10
CA GLU A 354 -13.67 1.42 22.15
C GLU A 354 -12.36 1.45 21.37
N GLU A 355 -11.34 0.74 21.83
CA GLU A 355 -10.05 0.69 21.18
C GLU A 355 -9.84 -0.66 20.49
N LEU A 356 -8.99 -0.67 19.46
CA LEU A 356 -8.61 -1.90 18.78
C LEU A 356 -7.92 -2.83 19.79
N PRO A 357 -8.43 -4.05 20.02
CA PRO A 357 -7.76 -4.96 20.95
C PRO A 357 -6.42 -5.43 20.38
N TYR A 358 -5.40 -5.54 21.23
CA TYR A 358 -4.09 -6.07 20.78
C TYR A 358 -4.14 -7.58 20.53
N SER A 359 -5.05 -8.27 21.20
CA SER A 359 -5.22 -9.72 21.04
C SER A 359 -5.95 -10.03 19.73
N GLN A 360 -5.32 -10.83 18.89
CA GLN A 360 -5.96 -11.26 17.64
C GLN A 360 -7.18 -12.15 17.92
N THR A 361 -7.16 -12.94 18.97
CA THR A 361 -8.33 -13.73 19.40
C THR A 361 -9.52 -12.83 19.68
N ASP A 362 -9.30 -11.77 20.45
CA ASP A 362 -10.36 -10.81 20.76
C ASP A 362 -10.86 -10.09 19.50
N PHE A 363 -9.94 -9.71 18.61
CA PHE A 363 -10.30 -9.02 17.39
C PHE A 363 -11.11 -9.93 16.44
N HIS A 364 -10.78 -11.21 16.35
CA HIS A 364 -11.58 -12.17 15.58
C HIS A 364 -13.01 -12.36 16.13
N HIS A 365 -13.19 -12.20 17.43
CA HIS A 365 -14.50 -12.34 18.10
C HIS A 365 -15.21 -10.98 18.31
N ALA A 366 -14.60 -9.89 17.90
CA ALA A 366 -15.18 -8.56 18.04
C ALA A 366 -16.45 -8.42 17.21
N LYS A 367 -17.52 -7.98 17.85
CA LYS A 367 -18.79 -7.65 17.18
C LYS A 367 -18.91 -6.13 17.11
N PRO A 368 -19.24 -5.56 15.94
CA PRO A 368 -19.37 -4.12 15.81
C PRO A 368 -20.56 -3.59 16.60
N ILE A 369 -20.38 -2.47 17.26
CA ILE A 369 -21.44 -1.66 17.86
C ILE A 369 -21.62 -0.47 16.93
N TYR A 370 -22.80 -0.38 16.30
CA TYR A 370 -23.09 0.64 15.32
C TYR A 370 -23.86 1.81 15.91
N GLU A 371 -23.54 2.99 15.42
CA GLU A 371 -24.34 4.19 15.54
C GLU A 371 -24.83 4.55 14.14
N ASN A 372 -26.13 4.75 13.96
CA ASN A 372 -26.71 5.08 12.66
C ASN A 372 -26.71 6.59 12.47
N LEU A 373 -26.07 7.05 11.40
CA LEU A 373 -26.04 8.45 11.01
C LEU A 373 -26.99 8.69 9.83
N PRO A 374 -27.69 9.83 9.78
CA PRO A 374 -28.55 10.15 8.65
C PRO A 374 -27.77 10.21 7.33
N GLY A 375 -28.32 9.58 6.31
CA GLY A 375 -27.74 9.59 4.96
C GLY A 375 -28.25 10.75 4.11
N TRP A 376 -27.88 10.74 2.85
CA TRP A 376 -28.28 11.71 1.84
C TRP A 376 -28.57 11.00 0.52
N SER A 377 -29.43 11.64 -0.29
CA SER A 377 -29.78 11.12 -1.61
C SER A 377 -29.25 11.98 -2.76
N GLU A 378 -28.76 13.17 -2.46
CA GLU A 378 -28.25 14.12 -3.44
C GLU A 378 -26.91 13.65 -4.03
N ASP A 379 -26.72 13.89 -5.32
CA ASP A 379 -25.44 13.67 -5.98
C ASP A 379 -24.40 14.68 -5.47
N ILE A 380 -23.31 14.17 -4.86
CA ILE A 380 -22.25 15.01 -4.29
C ILE A 380 -21.03 15.15 -5.22
N THR A 381 -21.05 14.52 -6.40
CA THR A 381 -19.88 14.48 -7.28
C THR A 381 -19.44 15.84 -7.82
N LYS A 382 -20.34 16.81 -7.82
CA LYS A 382 -20.07 18.18 -8.30
C LYS A 382 -19.71 19.16 -7.19
N ALA A 383 -19.72 18.74 -5.93
CA ALA A 383 -19.37 19.59 -4.82
C ALA A 383 -17.90 20.02 -4.92
N GLN A 384 -17.63 21.31 -4.80
CA GLN A 384 -16.31 21.91 -4.88
C GLN A 384 -15.77 22.30 -3.51
N THR A 385 -16.66 22.63 -2.58
CA THR A 385 -16.33 23.01 -1.21
C THR A 385 -17.09 22.14 -0.23
N PHE A 386 -16.65 22.12 1.02
CA PHE A 386 -17.33 21.38 2.07
C PHE A 386 -18.79 21.84 2.26
N SER A 387 -19.04 23.14 2.14
CA SER A 387 -20.38 23.71 2.27
C SER A 387 -21.34 23.34 1.11
N ASP A 388 -20.82 22.87 -0.02
CA ASP A 388 -21.65 22.37 -1.13
C ASP A 388 -22.26 20.99 -0.85
N LEU A 389 -21.72 20.27 0.13
CA LEU A 389 -22.26 18.96 0.50
C LEU A 389 -23.61 19.10 1.18
N PRO A 390 -24.52 18.13 1.02
CA PRO A 390 -25.74 18.06 1.82
C PRO A 390 -25.40 18.09 3.32
N LYS A 391 -26.28 18.68 4.12
CA LYS A 391 -26.05 18.82 5.56
C LYS A 391 -25.75 17.49 6.25
N ASN A 392 -26.45 16.41 5.86
CA ASN A 392 -26.21 15.09 6.41
C ASN A 392 -24.84 14.54 6.01
N ALA A 393 -24.38 14.82 4.79
CA ALA A 393 -23.03 14.44 4.35
C ALA A 393 -21.96 15.20 5.15
N GLN A 394 -22.16 16.50 5.38
CA GLN A 394 -21.28 17.31 6.23
C GLN A 394 -21.23 16.74 7.65
N ALA A 395 -22.38 16.41 8.22
CA ALA A 395 -22.46 15.83 9.57
C ALA A 395 -21.77 14.46 9.63
N TYR A 396 -21.92 13.63 8.62
CA TYR A 396 -21.23 12.35 8.51
C TYR A 396 -19.70 12.53 8.52
N VAL A 397 -19.18 13.41 7.69
CA VAL A 397 -17.73 13.70 7.64
C VAL A 397 -17.22 14.21 8.98
N LYS A 398 -17.94 15.13 9.61
CA LYS A 398 -17.56 15.67 10.92
C LYS A 398 -17.57 14.60 12.01
N ALA A 399 -18.53 13.69 11.98
CA ALA A 399 -18.58 12.57 12.91
C ALA A 399 -17.37 11.64 12.73
N LEU A 400 -17.02 11.29 11.48
CA LEU A 400 -15.84 10.48 11.20
C LEU A 400 -14.54 11.17 11.65
N GLU A 401 -14.42 12.46 11.41
CA GLU A 401 -13.28 13.25 11.85
C GLU A 401 -13.10 13.19 13.37
N GLU A 402 -14.18 13.44 14.11
CA GLU A 402 -14.15 13.40 15.57
C GLU A 402 -13.80 12.00 16.09
N MET A 403 -14.39 10.95 15.50
CA MET A 403 -14.15 9.57 15.92
C MET A 403 -12.75 9.07 15.57
N SER A 404 -12.11 9.63 14.54
CA SER A 404 -10.85 9.09 14.00
C SER A 404 -9.59 9.73 14.58
N GLY A 405 -9.71 10.89 15.22
CA GLY A 405 -8.63 11.51 15.99
C GLY A 405 -7.64 12.37 15.21
N ALA A 406 -7.93 12.69 13.95
CA ALA A 406 -7.15 13.63 13.15
C ALA A 406 -8.06 14.40 12.17
N PRO A 407 -7.66 15.59 11.71
CA PRO A 407 -8.47 16.36 10.77
C PRO A 407 -8.65 15.64 9.43
N ILE A 408 -9.84 15.71 8.86
CA ILE A 408 -10.08 15.32 7.47
C ILE A 408 -9.81 16.56 6.61
N SER A 409 -8.71 16.54 5.89
CA SER A 409 -8.20 17.69 5.12
C SER A 409 -8.59 17.67 3.65
N ALA A 410 -9.03 16.53 3.14
CA ALA A 410 -9.56 16.38 1.78
C ALA A 410 -10.59 15.26 1.72
N ILE A 411 -11.52 15.39 0.77
CA ILE A 411 -12.62 14.43 0.59
C ILE A 411 -12.75 14.10 -0.90
N GLY A 412 -12.66 12.81 -1.24
CA GLY A 412 -13.00 12.31 -2.57
C GLY A 412 -14.51 12.15 -2.69
N VAL A 413 -15.11 12.84 -3.63
CA VAL A 413 -16.57 12.84 -3.86
C VAL A 413 -16.99 12.17 -5.17
N GLY A 414 -16.04 11.56 -5.86
CA GLY A 414 -16.26 10.81 -7.09
C GLY A 414 -14.96 10.21 -7.59
N PRO A 415 -15.00 9.35 -8.64
CA PRO A 415 -13.82 8.70 -9.17
C PRO A 415 -12.91 9.64 -9.99
N GLY A 416 -13.46 10.75 -10.48
CA GLY A 416 -12.73 11.68 -11.34
C GLY A 416 -11.67 12.50 -10.61
N ARG A 417 -10.68 12.94 -11.37
CA ARG A 417 -9.55 13.72 -10.84
C ARG A 417 -9.99 15.00 -10.15
N THR A 418 -11.00 15.69 -10.72
CA THR A 418 -11.52 16.97 -10.20
C THR A 418 -12.55 16.80 -9.10
N GLU A 419 -12.96 15.57 -8.81
CA GLU A 419 -14.01 15.24 -7.84
C GLU A 419 -13.41 15.07 -6.43
N THR A 420 -12.73 16.13 -5.98
CA THR A 420 -12.09 16.20 -4.67
C THR A 420 -12.33 17.57 -4.04
N ILE A 421 -12.77 17.56 -2.79
CA ILE A 421 -12.87 18.76 -1.96
C ILE A 421 -11.61 18.86 -1.11
N GLN A 422 -10.88 19.94 -1.21
CA GLN A 422 -9.74 20.22 -0.33
C GLN A 422 -10.15 21.19 0.75
N ILE A 423 -9.99 20.79 2.01
CA ILE A 423 -10.34 21.62 3.18
C ILE A 423 -9.10 22.33 3.72
N ASN A 424 -8.02 21.57 3.92
CA ASN A 424 -6.73 22.09 4.38
C ASN A 424 -5.64 21.71 3.37
N SER A 425 -4.64 22.56 3.23
CA SER A 425 -3.47 22.24 2.40
C SER A 425 -2.64 21.13 3.04
N PHE A 426 -2.14 20.21 2.23
CA PHE A 426 -1.18 19.19 2.65
C PHE A 426 0.28 19.72 2.61
N LEU A 427 0.53 20.83 1.92
CA LEU A 427 1.86 21.41 1.73
C LEU A 427 2.05 22.72 2.50
#